data_256860396e28a39fb62b2df349e9737a
#
_entry.id   256860396e28a39fb62b2df349e9737a
#
_cell.length_a   1.000
_cell.length_b   1.000
_cell.length_c   1.000
_cell.angle_alpha   90.00
_cell.angle_beta   90.00
_cell.angle_gamma   90.00
#
_symmetry.space_group_name_H-M   'P 1'
#
loop_
_entity.id
_entity.type
_entity.pdbx_description
1 polymer ?
#
loop_
_entity_poly.entity_id
_entity_poly.type
_entity_poly.pdbx_seq_one_letter_code
_entity_poly.pdbx_strand_id
1 'polypeptide(L)'
;PNSASEISDKIGHIMCYGDGWYGGVYVGAMYSLAFISNDIQYIVEEALKTIPIESTFYQCISDVIKWHKQYPDDWKQTWFELQKHYSEEVGCPDGVFVPLDIDAKINAAYIVLGLLYGNGDFTKTMEISTRAGQDSDCNPSSAGGILGVMLGYSQIPEYWMQGLRGAEAKKFKYTSLSLDDLYAISYRHALLMIEKNGGTVFDNQVMLPIQKPTAVRLEQCFEGVYPLVKKGLNCTDIDT
;
A
#
# COMPACT_ATOMS: atom_id res chain seq x y z
N PRO A 1 2.02 -7.37 -11.18
CA PRO A 1 1.69 -6.02 -10.71
C PRO A 1 0.73 -5.26 -11.63
N ASN A 2 0.87 -5.36 -12.97
CA ASN A 2 0.05 -4.56 -13.91
C ASN A 2 -1.45 -4.91 -13.82
N SER A 3 -1.80 -6.18 -13.69
CA SER A 3 -3.20 -6.60 -13.50
C SER A 3 -3.78 -6.08 -12.19
N ALA A 4 -2.96 -6.02 -11.12
CA ALA A 4 -3.37 -5.40 -9.86
C ALA A 4 -3.56 -3.89 -10.02
N SER A 5 -2.63 -3.21 -10.72
CA SER A 5 -2.73 -1.77 -11.00
C SER A 5 -3.98 -1.43 -11.81
N GLU A 6 -4.35 -2.23 -12.81
CA GLU A 6 -5.57 -2.01 -13.59
C GLU A 6 -6.86 -2.08 -12.75
N ILE A 7 -6.91 -2.99 -11.77
CA ILE A 7 -8.05 -3.11 -10.86
C ILE A 7 -8.03 -1.96 -9.87
N SER A 8 -6.87 -1.64 -9.30
CA SER A 8 -6.69 -0.55 -8.34
C SER A 8 -6.99 0.82 -8.99
N ASP A 9 -6.68 0.99 -10.28
CA ASP A 9 -7.06 2.18 -11.06
C ASP A 9 -8.58 2.37 -11.03
N LYS A 10 -9.34 1.35 -11.39
CA LYS A 10 -10.81 1.43 -11.44
C LYS A 10 -11.43 1.68 -10.06
N ILE A 11 -10.92 1.01 -9.02
CA ILE A 11 -11.44 1.13 -7.65
C ILE A 11 -11.03 2.47 -7.05
N GLY A 12 -9.78 2.87 -7.22
CA GLY A 12 -9.23 4.12 -6.68
C GLY A 12 -9.98 5.34 -7.19
N HIS A 13 -10.30 5.38 -8.49
CA HIS A 13 -11.03 6.48 -9.11
C HIS A 13 -12.52 6.58 -8.73
N ILE A 14 -13.05 5.66 -7.94
CA ILE A 14 -14.39 5.85 -7.35
C ILE A 14 -14.39 7.04 -6.38
N MET A 15 -13.28 7.29 -5.68
CA MET A 15 -13.19 8.30 -4.64
C MET A 15 -11.96 9.22 -4.71
N CYS A 16 -10.89 8.81 -5.39
CA CYS A 16 -9.59 9.45 -5.31
C CYS A 16 -9.00 9.79 -6.68
N TYR A 17 -8.16 10.81 -6.71
CA TYR A 17 -7.32 11.23 -7.82
C TYR A 17 -5.87 11.44 -7.34
N GLY A 18 -4.90 11.47 -8.27
CA GLY A 18 -3.52 11.76 -7.95
C GLY A 18 -2.94 10.85 -6.87
N ASP A 19 -2.35 11.42 -5.84
CA ASP A 19 -1.66 10.67 -4.78
C ASP A 19 -2.57 9.65 -4.07
N GLY A 20 -3.85 9.95 -3.86
CA GLY A 20 -4.81 9.01 -3.26
C GLY A 20 -5.03 7.77 -4.13
N TRP A 21 -5.13 7.95 -5.44
CA TRP A 21 -5.19 6.85 -6.39
C TRP A 21 -3.87 6.11 -6.50
N TYR A 22 -2.72 6.81 -6.56
CA TYR A 22 -1.40 6.18 -6.58
C TYR A 22 -1.17 5.29 -5.36
N GLY A 23 -1.64 5.69 -4.19
CA GLY A 23 -1.60 4.87 -2.98
C GLY A 23 -2.26 3.49 -3.19
N GLY A 24 -3.45 3.46 -3.76
CA GLY A 24 -4.15 2.22 -4.09
C GLY A 24 -3.41 1.36 -5.12
N VAL A 25 -2.87 1.96 -6.17
CA VAL A 25 -2.08 1.28 -7.20
C VAL A 25 -0.81 0.67 -6.61
N TYR A 26 -0.07 1.45 -5.82
CA TYR A 26 1.18 1.03 -5.21
C TYR A 26 1.01 -0.11 -4.22
N VAL A 27 0.05 0.02 -3.30
CA VAL A 27 -0.26 -1.04 -2.33
C VAL A 27 -0.74 -2.31 -3.03
N GLY A 28 -1.62 -2.20 -4.03
CA GLY A 28 -2.06 -3.33 -4.84
C GLY A 28 -0.92 -4.03 -5.59
N ALA A 29 0.04 -3.26 -6.11
CA ALA A 29 1.24 -3.81 -6.74
C ALA A 29 2.14 -4.54 -5.74
N MET A 30 2.35 -4.00 -4.53
CA MET A 30 3.10 -4.67 -3.46
C MET A 30 2.45 -6.00 -3.06
N TYR A 31 1.13 -6.04 -2.87
CA TYR A 31 0.40 -7.30 -2.61
C TYR A 31 0.64 -8.33 -3.73
N SER A 32 0.54 -7.90 -4.99
CA SER A 32 0.77 -8.80 -6.13
C SER A 32 2.20 -9.37 -6.15
N LEU A 33 3.20 -8.56 -5.85
CA LEU A 33 4.61 -8.97 -5.81
C LEU A 33 4.93 -9.86 -4.60
N ALA A 34 4.24 -9.68 -3.48
CA ALA A 34 4.39 -10.51 -2.28
C ALA A 34 4.01 -11.98 -2.50
N PHE A 35 3.20 -12.30 -3.51
CA PHE A 35 2.90 -13.68 -3.91
C PHE A 35 4.08 -14.40 -4.58
N ILE A 36 5.04 -13.66 -5.13
CA ILE A 36 6.12 -14.21 -5.95
C ILE A 36 7.52 -13.90 -5.42
N SER A 37 7.64 -13.12 -4.35
CA SER A 37 8.93 -12.74 -3.76
C SER A 37 8.86 -12.69 -2.24
N ASN A 38 9.96 -13.12 -1.60
CA ASN A 38 10.19 -12.98 -0.16
C ASN A 38 11.20 -11.86 0.15
N ASP A 39 11.55 -11.05 -0.83
CA ASP A 39 12.46 -9.91 -0.71
C ASP A 39 11.64 -8.62 -0.61
N ILE A 40 11.59 -8.05 0.59
CA ILE A 40 10.83 -6.82 0.87
C ILE A 40 11.37 -5.64 0.07
N GLN A 41 12.69 -5.52 -0.05
CA GLN A 41 13.31 -4.44 -0.82
C GLN A 41 12.88 -4.52 -2.29
N TYR A 42 12.92 -5.72 -2.86
CA TYR A 42 12.44 -5.99 -4.22
C TYR A 42 10.96 -5.65 -4.37
N ILE A 43 10.10 -6.08 -3.43
CA ILE A 43 8.65 -5.81 -3.48
C ILE A 43 8.38 -4.31 -3.50
N VAL A 44 9.02 -3.55 -2.60
CA VAL A 44 8.87 -2.11 -2.48
C VAL A 44 9.38 -1.37 -3.73
N GLU A 45 10.59 -1.71 -4.20
CA GLU A 45 11.20 -1.04 -5.36
C GLU A 45 10.51 -1.40 -6.69
N GLU A 46 10.12 -2.66 -6.89
CA GLU A 46 9.41 -3.07 -8.11
C GLU A 46 7.98 -2.53 -8.17
N ALA A 47 7.26 -2.52 -7.03
CA ALA A 47 5.94 -1.91 -6.98
C ALA A 47 5.98 -0.41 -7.33
N LEU A 48 7.01 0.30 -6.90
CA LEU A 48 7.17 1.74 -7.19
C LEU A 48 7.23 2.04 -8.70
N LYS A 49 7.68 1.09 -9.52
CA LYS A 49 7.70 1.24 -10.98
C LYS A 49 6.31 1.26 -11.63
N THR A 50 5.24 0.98 -10.86
CA THR A 50 3.86 1.15 -11.32
C THR A 50 3.38 2.61 -11.19
N ILE A 51 4.14 3.47 -10.54
CA ILE A 51 3.84 4.88 -10.32
C ILE A 51 4.66 5.75 -11.27
N PRO A 52 4.09 6.81 -11.85
CA PRO A 52 4.83 7.74 -12.70
C PRO A 52 5.99 8.40 -11.96
N ILE A 53 7.18 8.38 -12.55
CA ILE A 53 8.41 8.90 -11.93
C ILE A 53 8.33 10.41 -11.67
N GLU A 54 7.52 11.11 -12.43
CA GLU A 54 7.31 12.56 -12.32
C GLU A 54 6.42 12.95 -11.14
N SER A 55 5.70 11.98 -10.54
CA SER A 55 4.76 12.25 -9.45
C SER A 55 5.47 12.52 -8.12
N THR A 56 4.87 13.37 -7.29
CA THR A 56 5.34 13.60 -5.91
C THR A 56 5.22 12.35 -5.06
N PHE A 57 4.27 11.48 -5.35
CA PHE A 57 4.14 10.17 -4.70
C PHE A 57 5.38 9.31 -4.94
N TYR A 58 5.83 9.17 -6.22
CA TYR A 58 7.04 8.43 -6.55
C TYR A 58 8.27 9.00 -5.84
N GLN A 59 8.42 10.32 -5.85
CA GLN A 59 9.55 11.00 -5.20
C GLN A 59 9.57 10.73 -3.70
N CYS A 60 8.43 10.83 -3.02
CA CYS A 60 8.29 10.57 -1.60
C CYS A 60 8.75 9.14 -1.23
N ILE A 61 8.22 8.14 -1.92
CA ILE A 61 8.59 6.74 -1.67
C ILE A 61 10.05 6.47 -2.01
N SER A 62 10.54 7.04 -3.12
CA SER A 62 11.95 6.92 -3.53
C SER A 62 12.90 7.50 -2.48
N ASP A 63 12.54 8.64 -1.89
CA ASP A 63 13.32 9.25 -0.82
C ASP A 63 13.32 8.40 0.46
N VAL A 64 12.19 7.79 0.84
CA VAL A 64 12.15 6.84 1.97
C VAL A 64 13.09 5.66 1.73
N ILE A 65 13.09 5.08 0.53
CA ILE A 65 14.00 3.98 0.18
C ILE A 65 15.47 4.44 0.29
N LYS A 66 15.78 5.66 -0.17
CA LYS A 66 17.11 6.25 -0.08
C LYS A 66 17.51 6.49 1.38
N TRP A 67 16.64 7.07 2.20
CA TRP A 67 16.92 7.32 3.63
C TRP A 67 17.05 6.02 4.42
N HIS A 68 16.29 4.98 4.10
CA HIS A 68 16.49 3.65 4.68
C HIS A 68 17.91 3.13 4.41
N LYS A 69 18.44 3.29 3.19
CA LYS A 69 19.82 2.92 2.86
C LYS A 69 20.85 3.77 3.60
N GLN A 70 20.52 5.02 3.89
CA GLN A 70 21.39 5.95 4.65
C GLN A 70 21.35 5.70 6.17
N TYR A 71 20.19 5.33 6.69
CA TYR A 71 19.93 5.10 8.13
C TYR A 71 19.35 3.71 8.38
N PRO A 72 20.09 2.62 8.08
CA PRO A 72 19.53 1.28 8.04
C PRO A 72 19.00 0.76 9.38
N ASP A 73 19.50 1.28 10.49
CA ASP A 73 19.12 0.87 11.85
C ASP A 73 18.26 1.91 12.59
N ASP A 74 17.98 3.06 11.96
CA ASP A 74 17.24 4.15 12.60
C ASP A 74 16.03 4.60 11.76
N TRP A 75 14.90 3.90 11.94
CA TRP A 75 13.65 4.25 11.29
C TRP A 75 13.13 5.63 11.71
N LYS A 76 13.45 6.12 12.91
CA LYS A 76 13.00 7.42 13.41
C LYS A 76 13.69 8.57 12.66
N GLN A 77 14.97 8.38 12.31
CA GLN A 77 15.68 9.37 11.49
C GLN A 77 15.08 9.43 10.08
N THR A 78 14.77 8.28 9.47
CA THR A 78 14.07 8.25 8.17
C THR A 78 12.67 8.88 8.28
N TRP A 79 11.92 8.57 9.33
CA TRP A 79 10.64 9.20 9.63
C TRP A 79 10.78 10.73 9.77
N PHE A 80 11.80 11.21 10.47
CA PHE A 80 12.03 12.63 10.64
C PHE A 80 12.36 13.34 9.34
N GLU A 81 13.17 12.73 8.46
CA GLU A 81 13.43 13.28 7.12
C GLU A 81 12.16 13.31 6.28
N LEU A 82 11.33 12.27 6.35
CA LEU A 82 10.03 12.24 5.68
C LEU A 82 9.12 13.39 6.14
N GLN A 83 8.97 13.58 7.46
CA GLN A 83 8.20 14.68 8.02
C GLN A 83 8.70 16.04 7.54
N LYS A 84 10.00 16.24 7.60
CA LYS A 84 10.65 17.51 7.23
C LYS A 84 10.45 17.89 5.77
N HIS A 85 10.32 16.91 4.87
CA HIS A 85 10.23 17.16 3.43
C HIS A 85 8.79 17.14 2.90
N TYR A 86 7.90 16.41 3.55
CA TYR A 86 6.58 16.11 3.01
C TYR A 86 5.41 16.45 3.93
N SER A 87 5.65 16.73 5.22
CA SER A 87 4.59 17.19 6.15
C SER A 87 4.57 18.71 6.26
N GLU A 88 3.38 19.27 6.43
CA GLU A 88 3.20 20.71 6.68
C GLU A 88 3.52 21.10 8.13
N GLU A 89 3.45 20.15 9.07
CA GLU A 89 3.63 20.37 10.52
C GLU A 89 4.88 19.67 11.07
N VAL A 90 6.05 20.08 10.60
CA VAL A 90 7.34 19.46 10.99
C VAL A 90 7.56 19.53 12.50
N GLY A 91 7.80 18.37 13.13
CA GLY A 91 8.08 18.26 14.54
C GLY A 91 6.88 18.44 15.47
N CYS A 92 5.68 18.52 14.90
CA CYS A 92 4.42 18.61 15.62
C CYS A 92 3.47 17.49 15.15
N PRO A 93 2.59 16.95 16.01
CA PRO A 93 1.56 16.04 15.57
C PRO A 93 0.64 16.71 14.54
N ASP A 94 0.34 16.00 13.44
CA ASP A 94 -0.59 16.48 12.43
C ASP A 94 -1.96 16.83 13.06
N GLY A 95 -2.57 17.90 12.58
CA GLY A 95 -3.84 18.39 13.08
C GLY A 95 -3.76 19.34 14.28
N VAL A 96 -2.55 19.71 14.73
CA VAL A 96 -2.38 20.67 15.84
C VAL A 96 -2.61 22.12 15.36
N PHE A 97 -1.98 22.51 14.27
CA PHE A 97 -2.04 23.86 13.72
C PHE A 97 -2.96 23.99 12.51
N VAL A 98 -3.18 22.88 11.81
CA VAL A 98 -4.11 22.78 10.68
C VAL A 98 -5.07 21.62 10.91
N PRO A 99 -6.24 21.56 10.25
CA PRO A 99 -7.11 20.39 10.32
C PRO A 99 -6.34 19.12 9.94
N LEU A 100 -6.57 18.03 10.67
CA LEU A 100 -5.98 16.74 10.37
C LEU A 100 -6.33 16.33 8.93
N ASP A 101 -5.33 16.13 8.11
CA ASP A 101 -5.44 15.57 6.78
C ASP A 101 -4.61 14.28 6.70
N ILE A 102 -5.24 13.19 6.31
CA ILE A 102 -4.57 11.90 6.13
C ILE A 102 -4.02 11.86 4.71
N ASP A 103 -2.79 12.33 4.56
CA ASP A 103 -2.11 12.37 3.26
C ASP A 103 -1.75 10.97 2.77
N ALA A 104 -2.28 10.57 1.61
CA ALA A 104 -2.08 9.23 1.03
C ALA A 104 -0.60 8.91 0.75
N LYS A 105 0.19 9.89 0.36
CA LYS A 105 1.61 9.76 0.05
C LYS A 105 2.42 9.48 1.32
N ILE A 106 2.17 10.27 2.39
CA ILE A 106 2.84 10.09 3.69
C ILE A 106 2.45 8.75 4.31
N ASN A 107 1.17 8.39 4.26
CA ASN A 107 0.71 7.11 4.81
C ASN A 107 1.24 5.91 4.02
N ALA A 108 1.34 5.99 2.70
CA ALA A 108 2.04 4.98 1.90
C ALA A 108 3.53 4.88 2.28
N ALA A 109 4.18 6.00 2.58
CA ALA A 109 5.56 6.02 3.07
C ALA A 109 5.69 5.34 4.45
N TYR A 110 4.70 5.45 5.34
CA TYR A 110 4.69 4.74 6.62
C TYR A 110 4.51 3.23 6.49
N ILE A 111 3.74 2.77 5.50
CA ILE A 111 3.66 1.36 5.14
C ILE A 111 5.04 0.85 4.71
N VAL A 112 5.71 1.58 3.82
CA VAL A 112 7.06 1.26 3.34
C VAL A 112 8.09 1.28 4.47
N LEU A 113 8.02 2.27 5.36
CA LEU A 113 8.87 2.36 6.54
C LEU A 113 8.73 1.10 7.42
N GLY A 114 7.48 0.70 7.71
CA GLY A 114 7.20 -0.51 8.47
C GLY A 114 7.76 -1.78 7.82
N LEU A 115 7.57 -1.92 6.51
CA LEU A 115 8.06 -3.08 5.75
C LEU A 115 9.59 -3.15 5.73
N LEU A 116 10.27 -2.05 5.35
CA LEU A 116 11.72 -2.01 5.21
C LEU A 116 12.45 -2.22 6.55
N TYR A 117 12.06 -1.50 7.59
CA TYR A 117 12.70 -1.61 8.90
C TYR A 117 12.23 -2.82 9.71
N GLY A 118 11.03 -3.33 9.43
CA GLY A 118 10.56 -4.61 9.97
C GLY A 118 11.33 -5.79 9.41
N ASN A 119 11.76 -5.71 8.16
CA ASN A 119 12.60 -6.69 7.47
C ASN A 119 12.14 -8.14 7.67
N GLY A 120 10.86 -8.39 7.51
CA GLY A 120 10.23 -9.72 7.68
C GLY A 120 9.79 -10.05 9.11
N ASP A 121 10.17 -9.27 10.11
CA ASP A 121 9.64 -9.41 11.46
C ASP A 121 8.23 -8.77 11.51
N PHE A 122 7.23 -9.61 11.73
CA PHE A 122 5.83 -9.19 11.75
C PHE A 122 5.55 -8.14 12.83
N THR A 123 6.08 -8.34 14.04
CA THR A 123 5.87 -7.44 15.17
C THR A 123 6.52 -6.09 14.96
N LYS A 124 7.75 -6.05 14.47
CA LYS A 124 8.43 -4.78 14.15
C LYS A 124 7.72 -4.04 13.01
N THR A 125 7.29 -4.76 11.97
CA THR A 125 6.54 -4.17 10.86
C THR A 125 5.27 -3.49 11.37
N MET A 126 4.47 -4.18 12.17
CA MET A 126 3.25 -3.65 12.77
C MET A 126 3.54 -2.47 13.69
N GLU A 127 4.55 -2.59 14.57
CA GLU A 127 4.92 -1.55 15.52
C GLU A 127 5.37 -0.26 14.81
N ILE A 128 6.27 -0.36 13.85
CA ILE A 128 6.84 0.79 13.16
C ILE A 128 5.77 1.50 12.32
N SER A 129 4.99 0.77 11.54
CA SER A 129 3.93 1.36 10.72
C SER A 129 2.82 2.02 11.55
N THR A 130 2.52 1.48 12.75
CA THR A 130 1.58 2.11 13.70
C THR A 130 2.16 3.38 14.30
N ARG A 131 3.40 3.33 14.78
CA ARG A 131 4.07 4.46 15.48
C ARG A 131 4.47 5.60 14.55
N ALA A 132 4.51 5.36 13.26
CA ALA A 132 4.80 6.41 12.28
C ALA A 132 3.75 7.54 12.29
N GLY A 133 2.51 7.24 12.66
CA GLY A 133 1.47 8.25 12.89
C GLY A 133 0.38 8.27 11.83
N GLN A 134 -0.37 9.37 11.80
CA GLN A 134 -1.56 9.60 10.97
C GLN A 134 -2.54 8.41 11.02
N ASP A 135 -2.63 7.62 9.96
CA ASP A 135 -3.54 6.48 9.84
C ASP A 135 -2.95 5.23 10.51
N SER A 136 -2.92 5.24 11.84
CA SER A 136 -2.23 4.25 12.67
C SER A 136 -2.96 2.89 12.78
N ASP A 137 -4.05 2.68 12.06
CA ASP A 137 -4.76 1.42 11.90
C ASP A 137 -4.69 0.89 10.45
N CYS A 138 -4.88 1.72 9.43
CA CYS A 138 -4.78 1.29 8.04
C CYS A 138 -3.32 1.02 7.61
N ASN A 139 -2.35 1.82 8.07
CA ASN A 139 -0.94 1.63 7.72
C ASN A 139 -0.41 0.25 8.17
N PRO A 140 -0.53 -0.16 9.46
CA PRO A 140 -0.12 -1.48 9.87
C PRO A 140 -1.00 -2.60 9.27
N SER A 141 -2.28 -2.35 9.00
CA SER A 141 -3.15 -3.30 8.31
C SER A 141 -2.61 -3.61 6.91
N SER A 142 -2.21 -2.60 6.15
CA SER A 142 -1.62 -2.76 4.81
C SER A 142 -0.24 -3.42 4.87
N ALA A 143 0.64 -2.95 5.75
CA ALA A 143 1.99 -3.51 5.92
C ALA A 143 1.95 -4.98 6.38
N GLY A 144 1.12 -5.27 7.39
CA GLY A 144 0.91 -6.62 7.91
C GLY A 144 0.26 -7.55 6.89
N GLY A 145 -0.67 -7.03 6.07
CA GLY A 145 -1.29 -7.80 4.99
C GLY A 145 -0.29 -8.19 3.90
N ILE A 146 0.54 -7.26 3.44
CA ILE A 146 1.61 -7.53 2.45
C ILE A 146 2.60 -8.56 3.01
N LEU A 147 3.06 -8.36 4.25
CA LEU A 147 3.96 -9.30 4.91
C LEU A 147 3.30 -10.67 5.14
N GLY A 148 2.02 -10.69 5.49
CA GLY A 148 1.25 -11.92 5.66
C GLY A 148 1.12 -12.74 4.37
N VAL A 149 0.94 -12.07 3.22
CA VAL A 149 0.97 -12.74 1.90
C VAL A 149 2.35 -13.33 1.62
N MET A 150 3.42 -12.58 1.88
CA MET A 150 4.80 -13.02 1.69
C MET A 150 5.13 -14.25 2.56
N LEU A 151 4.75 -14.22 3.83
CA LEU A 151 5.02 -15.30 4.80
C LEU A 151 4.09 -16.51 4.61
N GLY A 152 2.86 -16.28 4.21
CA GLY A 152 1.77 -17.25 4.24
C GLY A 152 1.13 -17.40 5.62
N TYR A 153 -0.15 -17.78 5.64
CA TYR A 153 -0.98 -17.84 6.85
C TYR A 153 -0.35 -18.64 8.01
N SER A 154 0.31 -19.76 7.71
CA SER A 154 0.92 -20.62 8.73
C SER A 154 2.15 -20.02 9.43
N GLN A 155 2.72 -18.97 8.86
CA GLN A 155 3.91 -18.31 9.41
C GLN A 155 3.59 -17.00 10.14
N ILE A 156 2.32 -16.57 10.15
CA ILE A 156 1.90 -15.42 10.94
C ILE A 156 2.04 -15.78 12.43
N PRO A 157 2.76 -14.96 13.26
CA PRO A 157 2.98 -15.28 14.66
C PRO A 157 1.68 -15.40 15.44
N GLU A 158 1.59 -16.40 16.34
CA GLU A 158 0.39 -16.70 17.14
C GLU A 158 -0.10 -15.49 17.94
N TYR A 159 0.80 -14.62 18.38
CA TYR A 159 0.43 -13.37 19.05
C TYR A 159 -0.56 -12.54 18.23
N TRP A 160 -0.34 -12.42 16.91
CA TRP A 160 -1.19 -11.66 16.00
C TRP A 160 -2.46 -12.41 15.57
N MET A 161 -2.52 -13.71 15.85
CA MET A 161 -3.66 -14.59 15.56
C MET A 161 -4.59 -14.78 16.77
N GLN A 162 -4.28 -14.16 17.91
CA GLN A 162 -5.07 -14.31 19.15
C GLN A 162 -6.53 -13.94 18.94
N GLY A 163 -7.41 -14.89 19.34
CA GLY A 163 -8.85 -14.72 19.22
C GLY A 163 -9.42 -14.84 17.81
N LEU A 164 -8.59 -14.80 16.75
CA LEU A 164 -9.05 -14.89 15.37
C LEU A 164 -9.72 -16.24 15.10
N ARG A 165 -9.06 -17.35 15.44
CA ARG A 165 -9.61 -18.71 15.23
C ARG A 165 -10.98 -18.92 15.88
N GLY A 166 -11.23 -18.28 17.03
CA GLY A 166 -12.52 -18.32 17.72
C GLY A 166 -13.58 -17.41 17.08
N ALA A 167 -13.20 -16.58 16.14
CA ALA A 167 -14.07 -15.63 15.45
C ALA A 167 -14.35 -16.01 13.98
N GLU A 168 -13.52 -16.86 13.38
CA GLU A 168 -13.52 -17.14 11.93
C GLU A 168 -14.87 -17.64 11.41
N ALA A 169 -15.54 -18.52 12.14
CA ALA A 169 -16.86 -19.04 11.78
C ALA A 169 -18.03 -18.11 12.13
N LYS A 170 -17.78 -17.01 12.88
CA LYS A 170 -18.85 -16.07 13.28
C LYS A 170 -19.26 -15.21 12.10
N LYS A 171 -20.58 -15.12 11.89
CA LYS A 171 -21.14 -14.28 10.83
C LYS A 171 -20.94 -12.78 11.18
N PHE A 172 -20.57 -11.99 10.18
CA PHE A 172 -20.55 -10.54 10.31
C PHE A 172 -21.96 -9.99 10.49
N LYS A 173 -22.04 -8.86 11.17
CA LYS A 173 -23.30 -8.14 11.30
C LYS A 173 -23.80 -7.72 9.90
N TYR A 174 -25.09 -7.90 9.66
CA TYR A 174 -25.76 -7.55 8.41
C TYR A 174 -25.40 -8.38 7.16
N THR A 175 -24.72 -9.53 7.33
CA THR A 175 -24.42 -10.45 6.23
C THR A 175 -24.46 -11.91 6.71
N SER A 176 -24.60 -12.84 5.79
CA SER A 176 -24.50 -14.28 6.06
C SER A 176 -23.05 -14.80 6.00
N LEU A 177 -22.09 -13.93 5.71
CA LEU A 177 -20.69 -14.31 5.53
C LEU A 177 -19.91 -14.30 6.86
N SER A 178 -18.91 -15.14 6.94
CA SER A 178 -17.89 -15.19 8.00
C SER A 178 -16.49 -15.01 7.39
N LEU A 179 -15.43 -14.97 8.21
CA LEU A 179 -14.06 -15.00 7.70
C LEU A 179 -13.76 -16.28 6.91
N ASP A 180 -14.24 -17.44 7.38
CA ASP A 180 -14.09 -18.72 6.64
C ASP A 180 -14.70 -18.63 5.23
N ASP A 181 -15.89 -18.03 5.12
CA ASP A 181 -16.54 -17.81 3.82
C ASP A 181 -15.70 -16.86 2.94
N LEU A 182 -15.14 -15.79 3.52
CA LEU A 182 -14.29 -14.84 2.79
C LEU A 182 -12.99 -15.47 2.32
N TYR A 183 -12.36 -16.32 3.13
CA TYR A 183 -11.16 -17.06 2.70
C TYR A 183 -11.45 -17.93 1.48
N ALA A 184 -12.55 -18.70 1.51
CA ALA A 184 -12.93 -19.53 0.38
C ALA A 184 -13.28 -18.72 -0.89
N ILE A 185 -13.99 -17.60 -0.74
CA ILE A 185 -14.33 -16.70 -1.85
C ILE A 185 -13.08 -16.06 -2.43
N SER A 186 -12.19 -15.54 -1.58
CA SER A 186 -10.94 -14.87 -2.01
C SER A 186 -10.02 -15.85 -2.72
N TYR A 187 -9.88 -17.07 -2.20
CA TYR A 187 -9.09 -18.12 -2.85
C TYR A 187 -9.61 -18.44 -4.24
N ARG A 188 -10.93 -18.64 -4.38
CA ARG A 188 -11.55 -18.89 -5.70
C ARG A 188 -11.33 -17.72 -6.66
N HIS A 189 -11.48 -16.47 -6.18
CA HIS A 189 -11.24 -15.29 -7.01
C HIS A 189 -9.78 -15.19 -7.43
N ALA A 190 -8.84 -15.53 -6.55
CA ALA A 190 -7.41 -15.54 -6.89
C ALA A 190 -7.11 -16.52 -8.03
N LEU A 191 -7.65 -17.75 -7.98
CA LEU A 191 -7.48 -18.73 -9.06
C LEU A 191 -8.07 -18.24 -10.38
N LEU A 192 -9.28 -17.70 -10.36
CA LEU A 192 -9.92 -17.12 -11.56
C LEU A 192 -9.12 -15.93 -12.14
N MET A 193 -8.54 -15.09 -11.26
CA MET A 193 -7.71 -13.99 -11.71
C MET A 193 -6.39 -14.47 -12.32
N ILE A 194 -5.81 -15.55 -11.81
CA ILE A 194 -4.62 -16.19 -12.39
C ILE A 194 -4.94 -16.63 -13.82
N GLU A 195 -6.00 -17.41 -14.03
CA GLU A 195 -6.41 -17.88 -15.35
C GLU A 195 -6.74 -16.74 -16.31
N LYS A 196 -7.50 -15.74 -15.84
CA LYS A 196 -7.86 -14.55 -16.63
C LYS A 196 -6.64 -13.76 -17.12
N ASN A 197 -5.53 -13.79 -16.36
CA ASN A 197 -4.29 -13.10 -16.71
C ASN A 197 -3.26 -14.01 -17.39
N GLY A 198 -3.68 -15.13 -17.96
CA GLY A 198 -2.83 -16.02 -18.75
C GLY A 198 -2.00 -17.01 -17.94
N GLY A 199 -2.29 -17.15 -16.64
CA GLY A 199 -1.73 -18.19 -15.81
C GLY A 199 -2.47 -19.52 -15.99
N THR A 200 -1.93 -20.57 -15.37
CA THR A 200 -2.52 -21.91 -15.40
C THR A 200 -2.63 -22.44 -13.97
N VAL A 201 -3.77 -23.02 -13.65
CA VAL A 201 -4.04 -23.66 -12.37
C VAL A 201 -4.00 -25.17 -12.54
N PHE A 202 -3.18 -25.84 -11.73
CA PHE A 202 -3.10 -27.28 -11.60
C PHE A 202 -3.58 -27.67 -10.20
N ASP A 203 -3.75 -28.98 -9.92
CA ASP A 203 -4.29 -29.47 -8.65
C ASP A 203 -3.60 -28.86 -7.40
N ASN A 204 -2.27 -28.73 -7.39
CA ASN A 204 -1.49 -28.22 -6.25
C ASN A 204 -0.51 -27.11 -6.64
N GLN A 205 -0.60 -26.59 -7.84
CA GLN A 205 0.35 -25.60 -8.35
C GLN A 205 -0.34 -24.59 -9.23
N VAL A 206 0.22 -23.40 -9.28
CA VAL A 206 -0.15 -22.37 -10.24
C VAL A 206 1.07 -21.90 -11.01
N MET A 207 0.91 -21.68 -12.30
CA MET A 207 1.89 -20.96 -13.11
C MET A 207 1.40 -19.55 -13.35
N LEU A 208 2.25 -18.58 -13.05
CA LEU A 208 1.97 -17.17 -13.23
C LEU A 208 2.88 -16.57 -14.30
N PRO A 209 2.36 -15.83 -15.27
CA PRO A 209 3.21 -15.01 -16.12
C PRO A 209 3.80 -13.87 -15.28
N ILE A 210 5.12 -13.75 -15.26
CA ILE A 210 5.79 -12.65 -14.59
C ILE A 210 5.60 -11.39 -15.44
N GLN A 211 4.98 -10.39 -14.85
CA GLN A 211 4.76 -9.08 -15.48
C GLN A 211 5.87 -8.12 -15.08
N LYS A 212 6.46 -7.45 -16.06
CA LYS A 212 7.32 -6.30 -15.80
C LYS A 212 6.43 -5.10 -15.43
N PRO A 213 6.66 -4.45 -14.27
CA PRO A 213 5.86 -3.31 -13.86
C PRO A 213 5.88 -2.19 -14.92
N THR A 214 4.72 -1.59 -15.13
CA THR A 214 4.53 -0.45 -16.03
C THR A 214 3.81 0.65 -15.26
N ALA A 215 4.33 1.87 -15.34
CA ALA A 215 3.71 3.01 -14.67
C ALA A 215 2.31 3.28 -15.25
N VAL A 216 1.37 3.61 -14.34
CA VAL A 216 0.08 4.16 -14.73
C VAL A 216 0.25 5.57 -15.29
N ARG A 217 -0.81 6.18 -15.82
CA ARG A 217 -0.74 7.56 -16.33
C ARG A 217 -0.38 8.56 -15.24
N LEU A 218 0.29 9.62 -15.63
CA LEU A 218 0.50 10.76 -14.74
C LEU A 218 -0.83 11.50 -14.55
N GLU A 219 -1.24 11.65 -13.30
CA GLU A 219 -2.44 12.34 -12.89
C GLU A 219 -2.13 13.13 -11.63
N GLN A 220 -1.58 14.31 -11.82
CA GLN A 220 -1.19 15.19 -10.72
C GLN A 220 -1.49 16.64 -11.09
N CYS A 221 -2.14 17.36 -10.16
CA CYS A 221 -2.30 18.79 -10.28
C CYS A 221 -0.98 19.48 -9.88
N PHE A 222 -0.31 20.11 -10.83
CA PHE A 222 0.87 20.90 -10.55
C PHE A 222 0.50 22.25 -9.88
N GLU A 223 1.42 22.81 -9.09
CA GLU A 223 1.19 24.08 -8.35
C GLU A 223 0.62 25.21 -9.20
N GLY A 224 1.02 25.32 -10.48
CA GLY A 224 0.49 26.30 -11.43
C GLY A 224 -1.00 26.16 -11.72
N VAL A 225 -1.59 25.00 -11.46
CA VAL A 225 -3.01 24.69 -11.69
C VAL A 225 -3.83 24.89 -10.41
N TYR A 226 -3.21 24.84 -9.24
CA TYR A 226 -3.85 25.02 -7.94
C TYR A 226 -4.71 26.30 -7.80
N PRO A 227 -4.30 27.46 -8.32
CA PRO A 227 -5.15 28.65 -8.31
C PRO A 227 -6.44 28.50 -9.12
N LEU A 228 -6.45 27.65 -10.13
CA LEU A 228 -7.63 27.38 -10.96
C LEU A 228 -8.60 26.44 -10.24
N VAL A 229 -8.10 25.45 -9.53
CA VAL A 229 -8.89 24.56 -8.66
C VAL A 229 -9.55 25.36 -7.54
N LYS A 230 -8.82 26.30 -6.91
CA LYS A 230 -9.39 27.23 -5.91
C LYS A 230 -10.48 28.16 -6.47
N LYS A 231 -10.56 28.32 -7.80
CA LYS A 231 -11.64 29.06 -8.48
C LYS A 231 -12.81 28.16 -8.90
N GLY A 232 -12.85 26.91 -8.47
CA GLY A 232 -13.94 25.97 -8.77
C GLY A 232 -13.80 25.19 -10.08
N LEU A 233 -12.61 25.21 -10.69
CA LEU A 233 -12.29 24.33 -11.82
C LEU A 233 -11.70 23.02 -11.30
N ASN A 234 -12.17 21.89 -11.80
CA ASN A 234 -11.61 20.58 -11.50
C ASN A 234 -10.37 20.32 -12.37
N CYS A 235 -9.42 19.49 -11.90
CA CYS A 235 -8.24 19.12 -12.67
C CYS A 235 -8.61 18.45 -14.01
N THR A 236 -9.76 17.80 -14.08
CA THR A 236 -10.31 17.21 -15.32
C THR A 236 -10.77 18.22 -16.36
N ASP A 237 -10.98 19.47 -15.97
CA ASP A 237 -11.42 20.56 -16.88
C ASP A 237 -10.24 21.21 -17.62
N ILE A 238 -9.01 20.73 -17.38
CA ILE A 238 -7.77 21.29 -17.92
C ILE A 238 -7.22 20.44 -19.07
N ASP A 239 -7.67 19.18 -19.19
CA ASP A 239 -7.26 18.26 -20.24
C ASP A 239 -8.18 18.35 -21.50
N THR A 240 -9.03 19.37 -21.60
CA THR A 240 -9.83 19.71 -22.78
C THR A 240 -9.43 21.08 -23.33
#